data_7b204f0f843c0b599adf9adb581127d3
#
_entry.id   7b204f0f843c0b599adf9adb581127d3
#
_cell.length_a   1.000
_cell.length_b   1.000
_cell.length_c   1.000
_cell.angle_alpha   90.00
_cell.angle_beta   90.00
_cell.angle_gamma   90.00
#
_symmetry.space_group_name_H-M   'P 1'
#
loop_
_entity.id
_entity.type
_entity.pdbx_description
1 polymer ?
#
loop_
_entity_poly.entity_id
_entity_poly.type
_entity_poly.pdbx_seq_one_letter_code
_entity_poly.pdbx_strand_id
1 'polypeptide(L)'
;MKFMVISGFKDSFYALPPKKQKKIDDAQAQFRDKLIKEGKLKEIYVLGNMKGAMVIYDLNSSEDLARLAEAPIFPFMDWDITPLVEMDVVRKVQAKK
;
A
#
# COMPACT_ATOMS: atom_id res chain seq x y z
N MET A 1 -13.29 -2.38 -4.04
CA MET A 1 -12.98 -3.23 -2.88
C MET A 1 -11.78 -2.66 -2.13
N LYS A 2 -11.85 -2.64 -0.82
CA LYS A 2 -10.77 -2.07 0.00
C LYS A 2 -9.73 -3.12 0.35
N PHE A 3 -8.48 -2.68 0.38
CA PHE A 3 -7.33 -3.50 0.77
C PHE A 3 -6.49 -2.76 1.80
N MET A 4 -6.05 -3.49 2.80
CA MET A 4 -5.05 -3.02 3.74
C MET A 4 -3.68 -3.53 3.27
N VAL A 5 -2.73 -2.63 3.08
CA VAL A 5 -1.37 -2.99 2.71
C VAL A 5 -0.44 -2.57 3.82
N ILE A 6 0.25 -3.55 4.41
CA ILE A 6 1.31 -3.28 5.37
C ILE A 6 2.62 -3.52 4.65
N SER A 7 3.49 -2.53 4.64
CA SER A 7 4.78 -2.60 3.96
C SER A 7 5.92 -2.27 4.91
N GLY A 8 7.06 -2.91 4.71
CA GLY A 8 8.27 -2.67 5.49
C GLY A 8 9.48 -2.64 4.59
N PHE A 9 10.45 -1.77 4.88
CA PHE A 9 11.66 -1.65 4.10
C PHE A 9 12.54 -2.88 4.24
N LYS A 10 13.03 -3.38 3.10
CA LYS A 10 14.07 -4.40 3.06
C LYS A 10 15.45 -3.78 3.32
N ASP A 11 16.39 -4.61 3.76
CA ASP A 11 17.78 -4.19 3.93
C ASP A 11 18.38 -3.62 2.65
N SER A 12 17.93 -4.12 1.49
CA SER A 12 18.39 -3.63 0.19
C SER A 12 18.13 -2.14 -0.04
N PHE A 13 17.05 -1.59 0.56
CA PHE A 13 16.79 -0.16 0.49
C PHE A 13 17.82 0.62 1.30
N TYR A 14 18.09 0.19 2.52
CA TYR A 14 19.04 0.86 3.41
C TYR A 14 20.48 0.75 2.90
N ALA A 15 20.77 -0.26 2.08
CA ALA A 15 22.08 -0.43 1.45
C ALA A 15 22.33 0.54 0.29
N LEU A 16 21.29 1.21 -0.21
CA LEU A 16 21.44 2.20 -1.27
C LEU A 16 22.12 3.48 -0.77
N PRO A 17 22.89 4.16 -1.63
CA PRO A 17 23.43 5.48 -1.28
C PRO A 17 22.29 6.44 -0.93
N PRO A 18 22.51 7.40 0.01
CA PRO A 18 21.47 8.35 0.42
C PRO A 18 20.81 9.10 -0.73
N LYS A 19 21.56 9.46 -1.76
CA LYS A 19 21.01 10.15 -2.95
C LYS A 19 20.00 9.27 -3.70
N LYS A 20 20.25 7.96 -3.78
CA LYS A 20 19.34 7.03 -4.43
C LYS A 20 18.10 6.79 -3.59
N GLN A 21 18.27 6.67 -2.27
CA GLN A 21 17.13 6.56 -1.36
C GLN A 21 16.21 7.76 -1.51
N LYS A 22 16.76 8.98 -1.52
CA LYS A 22 15.98 10.20 -1.68
C LYS A 22 15.25 10.23 -3.02
N LYS A 23 15.91 9.83 -4.10
CA LYS A 23 15.30 9.80 -5.44
C LYS A 23 14.12 8.85 -5.48
N ILE A 24 14.25 7.68 -4.86
CA ILE A 24 13.15 6.69 -4.77
C ILE A 24 12.01 7.26 -3.92
N ASP A 25 12.31 7.87 -2.79
CA ASP A 25 11.30 8.46 -1.91
C ASP A 25 10.53 9.58 -2.61
N ASP A 26 11.22 10.44 -3.36
CA ASP A 26 10.57 11.52 -4.11
C ASP A 26 9.65 10.95 -5.20
N ALA A 27 10.10 9.93 -5.93
CA ALA A 27 9.30 9.27 -6.95
C ALA A 27 8.09 8.55 -6.32
N GLN A 28 8.28 7.94 -5.16
CA GLN A 28 7.20 7.27 -4.42
C GLN A 28 6.14 8.27 -3.96
N ALA A 29 6.56 9.45 -3.52
CA ALA A 29 5.62 10.51 -3.13
C ALA A 29 4.74 10.93 -4.31
N GLN A 30 5.31 11.05 -5.51
CA GLN A 30 4.55 11.38 -6.72
C GLN A 30 3.57 10.27 -7.09
N PHE A 31 4.00 9.03 -7.01
CA PHE A 31 3.14 7.86 -7.26
C PHE A 31 1.95 7.83 -6.29
N ARG A 32 2.22 8.05 -5.02
CA ARG A 32 1.21 8.10 -3.97
C ARG A 32 0.20 9.23 -4.20
N ASP A 33 0.70 10.42 -4.53
CA ASP A 33 -0.15 11.59 -4.78
C ASP A 33 -1.11 11.35 -5.95
N LYS A 34 -0.65 10.66 -6.97
CA LYS A 34 -1.48 10.29 -8.11
C LYS A 34 -2.62 9.36 -7.67
N LEU A 35 -2.33 8.36 -6.86
CA LEU A 35 -3.36 7.44 -6.35
C LEU A 35 -4.35 8.14 -5.42
N ILE A 36 -3.88 9.11 -4.64
CA ILE A 36 -4.77 9.94 -3.81
C ILE A 36 -5.73 10.72 -4.69
N LYS A 37 -5.23 11.36 -5.74
CA LYS A 37 -6.06 12.14 -6.67
C LYS A 37 -7.08 11.29 -7.41
N GLU A 38 -6.72 10.05 -7.73
CA GLU A 38 -7.64 9.10 -8.38
C GLU A 38 -8.65 8.50 -7.40
N GLY A 39 -8.57 8.82 -6.12
CA GLY A 39 -9.45 8.27 -5.09
C GLY A 39 -9.17 6.82 -4.73
N LYS A 40 -8.02 6.30 -5.10
CA LYS A 40 -7.64 4.91 -4.88
C LYS A 40 -6.88 4.69 -3.58
N LEU A 41 -6.10 5.68 -3.13
CA LEU A 41 -5.46 5.65 -1.82
C LEU A 41 -6.33 6.46 -0.85
N LYS A 42 -6.84 5.80 0.19
CA LYS A 42 -7.80 6.41 1.13
C LYS A 42 -7.15 6.88 2.42
N GLU A 43 -6.27 6.08 2.98
CA GLU A 43 -5.62 6.37 4.26
C GLU A 43 -4.20 5.86 4.22
N ILE A 44 -3.29 6.57 4.89
CA ILE A 44 -1.90 6.15 5.05
C ILE A 44 -1.42 6.50 6.45
N TYR A 45 -0.75 5.55 7.07
CA TYR A 45 -0.16 5.69 8.39
C TYR A 45 1.27 5.17 8.37
N VAL A 46 2.18 5.90 9.00
CA VAL A 46 3.53 5.40 9.23
C VAL A 46 3.51 4.53 10.49
N LEU A 47 4.12 3.35 10.41
CA LEU A 47 4.21 2.48 11.58
C LEU A 47 5.04 3.14 12.69
N GLY A 48 4.64 2.95 13.95
CA GLY A 48 5.28 3.59 15.08
C GLY A 48 6.77 3.29 15.24
N ASN A 49 7.24 2.15 14.67
CA ASN A 49 8.66 1.81 14.65
C ASN A 49 9.43 2.49 13.50
N MET A 50 8.75 3.29 12.68
CA MET A 50 9.30 4.02 11.52
C MET A 50 9.88 3.13 10.41
N LYS A 51 9.56 1.83 10.40
CA LYS A 51 10.12 0.87 9.43
C LYS A 51 9.21 0.57 8.25
N GLY A 52 8.06 1.18 8.21
CA GLY A 52 7.10 0.94 7.13
C GLY A 52 5.83 1.73 7.29
N ALA A 53 4.82 1.34 6.54
CA ALA A 53 3.55 2.04 6.51
C ALA A 53 2.38 1.06 6.41
N MET A 54 1.21 1.53 6.82
CA MET A 54 -0.06 0.86 6.61
C MET A 54 -0.90 1.76 5.72
N VAL A 55 -1.40 1.24 4.62
CA VAL A 55 -2.16 2.00 3.64
C VAL A 55 -3.48 1.30 3.35
N ILE A 56 -4.55 2.08 3.30
CA ILE A 56 -5.85 1.59 2.85
C ILE A 56 -6.08 2.06 1.42
N TYR A 57 -6.25 1.11 0.51
CA TYR A 57 -6.58 1.36 -0.89
C TYR A 57 -8.01 0.94 -1.18
N ASP A 58 -8.67 1.66 -2.09
CA ASP A 58 -9.95 1.26 -2.67
C ASP A 58 -9.72 1.00 -4.17
N LEU A 59 -9.70 -0.27 -4.55
CA LEU A 59 -9.33 -0.73 -5.89
C LEU A 59 -10.50 -1.47 -6.53
N ASN A 60 -10.74 -1.21 -7.80
CA ASN A 60 -11.92 -1.72 -8.50
C ASN A 60 -11.62 -2.90 -9.42
N SER A 61 -10.37 -3.21 -9.66
CA SER A 61 -9.98 -4.25 -10.61
C SER A 61 -8.67 -4.90 -10.21
N SER A 62 -8.39 -6.07 -10.78
CA SER A 62 -7.08 -6.70 -10.61
C SER A 62 -5.96 -5.90 -11.27
N GLU A 63 -6.28 -5.11 -12.29
CA GLU A 63 -5.32 -4.19 -12.90
C GLU A 63 -4.90 -3.09 -11.94
N ASP A 64 -5.85 -2.52 -11.22
CA ASP A 64 -5.57 -1.54 -10.17
C ASP A 64 -4.65 -2.14 -9.10
N LEU A 65 -4.92 -3.37 -8.68
CA LEU A 65 -4.08 -4.05 -7.71
C LEU A 65 -2.66 -4.28 -8.24
N ALA A 66 -2.54 -4.69 -9.51
CA ALA A 66 -1.26 -4.90 -10.15
C ALA A 66 -0.44 -3.60 -10.26
N ARG A 67 -1.09 -2.46 -10.37
CA ARG A 67 -0.41 -1.15 -10.41
C ARG A 67 0.42 -0.88 -9.16
N LEU A 68 0.10 -1.48 -8.04
CA LEU A 68 0.89 -1.30 -6.82
C LEU A 68 2.32 -1.81 -7.01
N ALA A 69 2.53 -2.81 -7.88
CA ALA A 69 3.86 -3.30 -8.22
C ALA A 69 4.68 -2.32 -9.06
N GLU A 70 4.05 -1.28 -9.62
CA GLU A 70 4.74 -0.22 -10.35
C GLU A 70 5.30 0.87 -9.42
N ALA A 71 4.98 0.83 -8.13
CA ALA A 71 5.49 1.79 -7.17
C ALA A 71 7.03 1.77 -7.17
N PRO A 72 7.69 2.93 -7.25
CA PRO A 72 9.16 2.99 -7.30
C PRO A 72 9.85 2.27 -6.13
N ILE A 73 9.20 2.25 -4.98
CA ILE A 73 9.73 1.61 -3.77
C ILE A 73 9.43 0.11 -3.70
N PHE A 74 8.57 -0.41 -4.58
CA PHE A 74 8.09 -1.79 -4.50
C PHE A 74 9.20 -2.84 -4.38
N PRO A 75 10.29 -2.79 -5.20
CA PRO A 75 11.35 -3.80 -5.11
C PRO A 75 12.11 -3.80 -3.79
N PHE A 76 12.01 -2.71 -3.01
CA PHE A 76 12.76 -2.49 -1.79
C PHE A 76 11.93 -2.66 -0.52
N MET A 77 10.69 -3.17 -0.66
CA MET A 77 9.78 -3.37 0.47
C MET A 77 9.17 -4.76 0.44
N ASP A 78 8.89 -5.26 1.63
CA ASP A 78 8.00 -6.40 1.81
C ASP A 78 6.57 -5.86 1.90
N TRP A 79 5.65 -6.56 1.23
CA TRP A 79 4.25 -6.15 1.13
C TRP A 79 3.35 -7.26 1.65
N ASP A 80 2.45 -6.90 2.55
CA ASP A 80 1.38 -7.78 3.00
C ASP A 80 0.06 -7.12 2.59
N ILE A 81 -0.61 -7.71 1.60
CA ILE A 81 -1.84 -7.17 1.01
C ILE A 81 -3.01 -8.02 1.48
N THR A 82 -3.91 -7.41 2.23
CA THR A 82 -5.07 -8.09 2.82
C THR A 82 -6.36 -7.43 2.32
N PRO A 83 -7.24 -8.17 1.63
CA PRO A 83 -8.55 -7.63 1.28
C PRO A 83 -9.39 -7.43 2.55
N LEU A 84 -10.16 -6.35 2.55
CA LEU A 84 -11.02 -6.00 3.68
C LEU A 84 -12.49 -6.30 3.32
N VAL A 85 -13.18 -6.94 4.23
CA VAL A 85 -14.62 -7.22 4.09
C VAL A 85 -15.35 -6.43 5.16
N GLU A 86 -16.38 -5.69 4.74
CA GLU A 86 -17.18 -4.93 5.68
C GLU A 86 -17.96 -5.88 6.61
N MET A 87 -18.10 -5.48 7.87
CA MET A 87 -18.78 -6.29 8.88
C MET A 87 -20.21 -6.64 8.48
N ASP A 88 -20.91 -5.70 7.83
CA ASP A 88 -22.28 -5.94 7.40
C ASP A 88 -22.39 -7.09 6.38
N VAL A 89 -21.40 -7.22 5.48
CA VAL A 89 -21.33 -8.31 4.51
C VAL A 89 -21.14 -9.64 5.24
N VAL A 90 -20.23 -9.67 6.23
CA VAL A 90 -19.99 -10.87 7.05
C VAL A 90 -21.26 -11.29 7.78
N ARG A 91 -21.96 -10.34 8.40
CA ARG A 91 -23.21 -10.61 9.11
C ARG A 91 -24.30 -11.17 8.20
N LYS A 92 -24.41 -10.65 6.97
CA LYS A 92 -25.38 -11.14 5.99
C LYS A 92 -25.09 -12.61 5.59
N VAL A 93 -23.82 -12.93 5.39
CA VAL A 93 -23.42 -14.30 5.05
C VAL A 93 -23.70 -15.25 6.23
N GLN A 94 -23.37 -14.82 7.46
CA GLN A 94 -23.61 -15.62 8.65
C GLN A 94 -25.11 -15.84 8.91
N ALA A 95 -25.94 -14.85 8.65
CA ALA A 95 -27.39 -14.96 8.83
C ALA A 95 -28.06 -15.96 7.89
N LYS A 96 -27.42 -16.29 6.76
CA LYS A 96 -27.93 -17.27 5.78
C LYS A 96 -27.57 -18.71 6.11
N LYS A 97 -26.75 -18.93 7.12
CA LYS A 97 -26.40 -20.26 7.61
C LYS A 97 -27.41 -20.73 8.67
#